data_4d05c93b66938585d421c219bdbf9577
#
_entry.id   4d05c93b66938585d421c219bdbf9577
#
_cell.length_a   1.000
_cell.length_b   1.000
_cell.length_c   1.000
_cell.angle_alpha   90.00
_cell.angle_beta   90.00
_cell.angle_gamma   90.00
#
_symmetry.space_group_name_H-M   'P 1'
#
loop_
_entity.id
_entity.type
_entity.pdbx_description
1 polymer ?
#
loop_
_entity_poly.entity_id
_entity_poly.type
_entity_poly.pdbx_seq_one_letter_code
_entity_poly.pdbx_strand_id
1 'polypeptide(L)'
;MNRIAVDIDEVLMPFVKPMAKWKKLTMPERPKYGYNYSNMFKITNNESKEMVKEFYKSEVFGMIQPLEGSVDAIKKLRERSEKMYIITGRQEYARSETEDWINFHFPNMFDDIILTNSYTNREICKIDICTCLNIGTIIDDNDMTCGIADRYDVTPVHFCGYDGKHEYPWCRYGDLSVLSWPEAVDRIISS
;
A
#
# COMPACT_ATOMS: atom_id res chain seq x y z
N MET A 1 9.58 -9.47 -19.84
CA MET A 1 10.22 -8.83 -18.66
C MET A 1 9.11 -8.30 -17.77
N ASN A 2 9.15 -8.59 -16.48
CA ASN A 2 8.04 -8.29 -15.58
C ASN A 2 8.11 -6.82 -15.11
N ARG A 3 6.99 -6.09 -15.18
CA ARG A 3 6.82 -4.75 -14.58
C ARG A 3 5.92 -4.90 -13.36
N ILE A 4 6.34 -4.31 -12.26
CA ILE A 4 5.71 -4.51 -10.94
C ILE A 4 5.24 -3.17 -10.39
N ALA A 5 4.01 -3.13 -9.89
CA ALA A 5 3.48 -2.05 -9.07
C ALA A 5 3.44 -2.46 -7.60
N VAL A 6 3.74 -1.52 -6.71
CA VAL A 6 3.73 -1.74 -5.27
C VAL A 6 2.96 -0.59 -4.61
N ASP A 7 1.99 -0.90 -3.77
CA ASP A 7 1.36 0.10 -2.90
C ASP A 7 2.28 0.45 -1.71
N ILE A 8 1.97 1.50 -0.98
CA ILE A 8 2.77 1.95 0.17
C ILE A 8 2.11 1.59 1.48
N ASP A 9 0.90 2.12 1.71
CA ASP A 9 0.24 2.06 3.01
C ASP A 9 -0.20 0.62 3.30
N GLU A 10 0.24 0.06 4.42
CA GLU A 10 0.04 -1.34 4.84
C GLU A 10 0.72 -2.39 3.92
N VAL A 11 1.54 -1.95 2.97
CA VAL A 11 2.34 -2.83 2.10
C VAL A 11 3.84 -2.61 2.33
N LEU A 12 4.35 -1.39 2.16
CA LEU A 12 5.74 -1.03 2.46
C LEU A 12 5.92 -0.45 3.85
N MET A 13 4.90 0.23 4.38
CA MET A 13 4.92 0.84 5.70
C MET A 13 3.60 0.63 6.45
N PRO A 14 3.61 0.52 7.78
CA PRO A 14 2.38 0.57 8.55
C PRO A 14 1.86 2.02 8.58
N PHE A 15 0.59 2.24 8.28
CA PHE A 15 0.00 3.57 8.25
C PHE A 15 -1.09 3.76 9.31
N VAL A 16 -2.06 2.86 9.35
CA VAL A 16 -3.26 3.00 10.19
C VAL A 16 -2.94 3.01 11.67
N LYS A 17 -2.14 2.04 12.14
CA LYS A 17 -1.80 1.93 13.58
C LYS A 17 -0.95 3.10 14.08
N PRO A 18 0.11 3.57 13.39
CA PRO A 18 0.85 4.77 13.77
C PRO A 18 -0.01 6.03 13.79
N MET A 19 -0.87 6.23 12.78
CA MET A 19 -1.79 7.37 12.72
C MET A 19 -2.79 7.37 13.88
N ALA A 20 -3.40 6.22 14.17
CA ALA A 20 -4.32 6.09 15.29
C ALA A 20 -3.63 6.39 16.62
N LYS A 21 -2.43 5.86 16.84
CA LYS A 21 -1.63 6.13 18.05
C LYS A 21 -1.28 7.60 18.19
N TRP A 22 -0.84 8.25 17.10
CA TRP A 22 -0.53 9.67 17.07
C TRP A 22 -1.74 10.55 17.42
N LYS A 23 -2.92 10.23 16.86
CA LYS A 23 -4.17 10.96 17.16
C LYS A 23 -4.84 10.52 18.47
N LYS A 24 -4.24 9.56 19.20
CA LYS A 24 -4.78 8.96 20.44
C LYS A 24 -6.14 8.29 20.24
N LEU A 25 -6.35 7.69 19.09
CA LEU A 25 -7.54 6.91 18.77
C LEU A 25 -7.32 5.43 19.11
N THR A 26 -8.37 4.79 19.59
CA THR A 26 -8.36 3.36 19.86
C THR A 26 -8.65 2.58 18.58
N MET A 27 -7.77 1.64 18.23
CA MET A 27 -8.04 0.70 17.14
C MET A 27 -9.26 -0.16 17.48
N PRO A 28 -10.24 -0.27 16.57
CA PRO A 28 -11.39 -1.13 16.82
C PRO A 28 -11.00 -2.60 16.86
N GLU A 29 -11.78 -3.41 17.57
CA GLU A 29 -11.61 -4.86 17.61
C GLU A 29 -12.01 -5.50 16.27
N ARG A 30 -11.24 -6.52 15.84
CA ARG A 30 -11.57 -7.35 14.69
C ARG A 30 -12.88 -8.13 14.91
N PRO A 31 -13.67 -8.39 13.87
CA PRO A 31 -13.60 -7.99 12.45
C PRO A 31 -14.46 -6.77 12.11
N LYS A 32 -14.64 -5.84 13.01
CA LYS A 32 -15.72 -4.82 12.99
C LYS A 32 -15.45 -3.58 12.13
N TYR A 33 -14.35 -3.51 11.38
CA TYR A 33 -14.04 -2.33 10.58
C TYR A 33 -13.50 -2.67 9.19
N GLY A 34 -13.87 -1.85 8.20
CA GLY A 34 -13.31 -1.88 6.86
C GLY A 34 -12.31 -0.75 6.65
N TYR A 35 -11.78 -0.64 5.44
CA TYR A 35 -10.77 0.35 5.04
C TYR A 35 -11.34 1.77 4.87
N ASN A 36 -12.11 2.24 5.82
CA ASN A 36 -12.64 3.60 5.83
C ASN A 36 -12.44 4.20 7.22
N TYR A 37 -11.55 5.18 7.31
CA TYR A 37 -11.15 5.76 8.59
C TYR A 37 -12.28 6.47 9.33
N SER A 38 -13.23 7.09 8.63
CA SER A 38 -14.39 7.71 9.27
C SER A 38 -15.25 6.66 9.98
N ASN A 39 -15.50 5.52 9.32
CA ASN A 39 -16.23 4.41 9.93
C ASN A 39 -15.40 3.71 11.01
N MET A 40 -14.11 3.49 10.75
CA MET A 40 -13.18 2.82 11.65
C MET A 40 -13.08 3.53 13.01
N PHE A 41 -12.95 4.84 12.99
CA PHE A 41 -12.77 5.65 14.19
C PHE A 41 -14.02 6.39 14.66
N LYS A 42 -15.17 6.20 14.00
CA LYS A 42 -16.45 6.86 14.30
C LYS A 42 -16.34 8.38 14.30
N ILE A 43 -15.63 8.93 13.34
CA ILE A 43 -15.46 10.36 13.08
C ILE A 43 -16.11 10.76 11.76
N THR A 44 -16.30 12.05 11.51
CA THR A 44 -16.83 12.50 10.22
C THR A 44 -15.81 12.32 9.09
N ASN A 45 -16.30 12.32 7.84
CA ASN A 45 -15.44 12.25 6.66
C ASN A 45 -14.45 13.44 6.60
N ASN A 46 -14.87 14.61 7.04
CA ASN A 46 -13.99 15.79 7.07
C ASN A 46 -12.89 15.64 8.13
N GLU A 47 -13.24 15.23 9.35
CA GLU A 47 -12.24 14.93 10.39
C GLU A 47 -11.25 13.84 9.94
N SER A 48 -11.73 12.82 9.27
CA SER A 48 -10.88 11.76 8.71
C SER A 48 -9.87 12.31 7.69
N LYS A 49 -10.33 13.15 6.76
CA LYS A 49 -9.46 13.79 5.75
C LYS A 49 -8.41 14.70 6.36
N GLU A 50 -8.82 15.55 7.30
CA GLU A 50 -7.87 16.46 7.98
C GLU A 50 -6.89 15.68 8.85
N MET A 51 -7.33 14.62 9.54
CA MET A 51 -6.46 13.74 10.31
C MET A 51 -5.35 13.13 9.45
N VAL A 52 -5.69 12.58 8.30
CA VAL A 52 -4.71 12.01 7.35
C VAL A 52 -3.73 13.07 6.87
N LYS A 53 -4.24 14.25 6.48
CA LYS A 53 -3.44 15.37 6.00
C LYS A 53 -2.47 15.93 7.07
N GLU A 54 -2.93 16.05 8.32
CA GLU A 54 -2.10 16.44 9.44
C GLU A 54 -1.04 15.39 9.77
N PHE A 55 -1.42 14.11 9.66
CA PHE A 55 -0.51 13.01 9.96
C PHE A 55 0.69 12.98 9.02
N TYR A 56 0.51 13.17 7.71
CA TYR A 56 1.62 13.25 6.76
C TYR A 56 2.65 14.33 7.14
N LYS A 57 2.21 15.43 7.75
CA LYS A 57 3.09 16.53 8.18
C LYS A 57 3.68 16.35 9.58
N SER A 58 3.33 15.26 10.26
CA SER A 58 3.81 15.01 11.62
C SER A 58 5.22 14.40 11.63
N GLU A 59 6.00 14.69 12.67
CA GLU A 59 7.28 14.02 12.90
C GLU A 59 7.13 12.49 13.00
N VAL A 60 5.99 12.03 13.51
CA VAL A 60 5.70 10.59 13.64
C VAL A 60 5.66 9.91 12.29
N PHE A 61 5.08 10.56 11.26
CA PHE A 61 5.08 10.01 9.90
C PHE A 61 6.50 9.84 9.35
N GLY A 62 7.36 10.85 9.50
CA GLY A 62 8.76 10.78 9.04
C GLY A 62 9.61 9.72 9.74
N MET A 63 9.20 9.27 10.93
CA MET A 63 9.90 8.23 11.70
C MET A 63 9.40 6.80 11.44
N ILE A 64 8.34 6.62 10.63
CA ILE A 64 7.80 5.29 10.34
C ILE A 64 8.83 4.47 9.57
N GLN A 65 9.14 3.29 10.11
CA GLN A 65 10.03 2.34 9.46
C GLN A 65 9.30 1.47 8.46
N PRO A 66 9.97 0.98 7.41
CA PRO A 66 9.43 -0.02 6.50
C PRO A 66 8.94 -1.28 7.23
N LEU A 67 7.95 -1.94 6.68
CA LEU A 67 7.54 -3.26 7.15
C LEU A 67 8.70 -4.25 7.07
N GLU A 68 8.77 -5.16 8.03
CA GLU A 68 9.82 -6.16 8.11
C GLU A 68 9.97 -6.95 6.82
N GLY A 69 11.20 -7.09 6.35
CA GLY A 69 11.53 -7.79 5.12
C GLY A 69 11.27 -7.01 3.82
N SER A 70 10.56 -5.87 3.86
CA SER A 70 10.21 -5.12 2.64
C SER A 70 11.43 -4.61 1.87
N VAL A 71 12.43 -4.09 2.57
CA VAL A 71 13.63 -3.51 1.92
C VAL A 71 14.40 -4.57 1.14
N ASP A 72 14.63 -5.74 1.73
CA ASP A 72 15.35 -6.84 1.07
C ASP A 72 14.49 -7.47 -0.04
N ALA A 73 13.19 -7.57 0.17
CA ALA A 73 12.25 -8.05 -0.83
C ALA A 73 12.24 -7.15 -2.08
N ILE A 74 12.13 -5.83 -1.89
CA ILE A 74 12.14 -4.86 -3.00
C ILE A 74 13.48 -4.91 -3.77
N LYS A 75 14.62 -5.01 -3.09
CA LYS A 75 15.91 -5.20 -3.76
C LYS A 75 15.92 -6.44 -4.63
N LYS A 76 15.46 -7.58 -4.10
CA LYS A 76 15.39 -8.86 -4.81
C LYS A 76 14.45 -8.83 -6.02
N LEU A 77 13.31 -8.15 -5.90
CA LEU A 77 12.37 -7.95 -7.01
C LEU A 77 12.95 -6.98 -8.05
N ARG A 78 13.66 -5.93 -7.63
CA ARG A 78 14.28 -4.96 -8.54
C ARG A 78 15.30 -5.61 -9.48
N GLU A 79 16.08 -6.55 -8.99
CA GLU A 79 17.06 -7.29 -9.79
C GLU A 79 16.42 -8.14 -10.90
N ARG A 80 15.13 -8.44 -10.80
CA ARG A 80 14.39 -9.36 -11.67
C ARG A 80 13.29 -8.67 -12.49
N SER A 81 13.05 -7.39 -12.25
CA SER A 81 12.04 -6.61 -12.95
C SER A 81 12.65 -5.65 -13.96
N GLU A 82 11.95 -5.43 -15.08
CA GLU A 82 12.29 -4.38 -16.04
C GLU A 82 12.05 -3.01 -15.44
N LYS A 83 10.88 -2.84 -14.82
CA LYS A 83 10.42 -1.59 -14.19
C LYS A 83 9.68 -1.90 -12.91
N MET A 84 9.86 -1.03 -11.92
CA MET A 84 9.09 -1.04 -10.69
C MET A 84 8.49 0.33 -10.41
N TYR A 85 7.22 0.36 -10.04
CA TYR A 85 6.47 1.58 -9.80
C TYR A 85 5.86 1.56 -8.41
N ILE A 86 5.82 2.72 -7.77
CA ILE A 86 4.87 2.95 -6.68
C ILE A 86 3.55 3.40 -7.30
N ILE A 87 2.44 2.74 -6.94
CA ILE A 87 1.08 3.18 -7.28
C ILE A 87 0.26 3.19 -6.00
N THR A 88 0.03 4.36 -5.43
CA THR A 88 -0.58 4.53 -4.12
C THR A 88 -1.86 5.36 -4.15
N GLY A 89 -2.82 5.05 -3.27
CA GLY A 89 -4.04 5.82 -3.08
C GLY A 89 -3.85 7.23 -2.51
N ARG A 90 -2.63 7.61 -2.14
CA ARG A 90 -2.31 8.91 -1.54
C ARG A 90 -2.71 10.06 -2.46
N GLN A 91 -3.02 11.20 -1.84
CA GLN A 91 -3.41 12.41 -2.55
C GLN A 91 -2.18 13.28 -2.84
N GLU A 92 -2.27 14.12 -3.86
CA GLU A 92 -1.20 14.98 -4.34
C GLU A 92 -0.59 15.90 -3.25
N TYR A 93 -1.36 16.28 -2.24
CA TYR A 93 -0.84 17.07 -1.12
C TYR A 93 0.18 16.32 -0.23
N ALA A 94 0.27 15.00 -0.36
CA ALA A 94 1.22 14.16 0.36
C ALA A 94 2.43 13.72 -0.52
N ARG A 95 2.60 14.32 -1.71
CA ARG A 95 3.64 13.92 -2.66
C ARG A 95 5.03 14.05 -2.06
N SER A 96 5.36 15.22 -1.52
CA SER A 96 6.70 15.48 -0.97
C SER A 96 7.07 14.48 0.12
N GLU A 97 6.19 14.31 1.11
CA GLU A 97 6.39 13.38 2.22
C GLU A 97 6.47 11.92 1.75
N THR A 98 5.75 11.60 0.67
CA THR A 98 5.79 10.26 0.07
C THR A 98 7.11 10.01 -0.63
N GLU A 99 7.56 10.94 -1.48
CA GLU A 99 8.80 10.84 -2.22
C GLU A 99 10.02 10.84 -1.28
N ASP A 100 10.02 11.68 -0.26
CA ASP A 100 11.08 11.74 0.76
C ASP A 100 11.20 10.41 1.50
N TRP A 101 10.08 9.83 1.93
CA TRP A 101 10.07 8.56 2.63
C TRP A 101 10.53 7.40 1.72
N ILE A 102 10.03 7.33 0.48
CA ILE A 102 10.45 6.29 -0.49
C ILE A 102 11.93 6.43 -0.84
N ASN A 103 12.40 7.63 -1.13
CA ASN A 103 13.81 7.86 -1.49
C ASN A 103 14.77 7.55 -0.33
N PHE A 104 14.33 7.78 0.91
CA PHE A 104 15.14 7.48 2.09
C PHE A 104 15.25 5.97 2.36
N HIS A 105 14.13 5.23 2.28
CA HIS A 105 14.11 3.82 2.64
C HIS A 105 14.38 2.86 1.47
N PHE A 106 14.07 3.29 0.25
CA PHE A 106 14.17 2.49 -0.99
C PHE A 106 14.92 3.26 -2.10
N PRO A 107 16.15 3.76 -1.84
CA PRO A 107 16.88 4.60 -2.80
C PRO A 107 17.09 3.87 -4.12
N ASN A 108 16.66 4.49 -5.23
CA ASN A 108 16.82 3.98 -6.61
C ASN A 108 16.09 2.65 -6.89
N MET A 109 15.10 2.26 -6.08
CA MET A 109 14.38 1.00 -6.28
C MET A 109 13.20 1.14 -7.25
N PHE A 110 12.60 2.32 -7.34
CA PHE A 110 11.42 2.57 -8.16
C PHE A 110 11.71 3.53 -9.30
N ASP A 111 11.10 3.27 -10.46
CA ASP A 111 11.25 4.11 -11.67
C ASP A 111 10.34 5.34 -11.61
N ASP A 112 9.18 5.26 -10.93
CA ASP A 112 8.27 6.39 -10.74
C ASP A 112 7.35 6.16 -9.52
N ILE A 113 6.77 7.27 -9.01
CA ILE A 113 5.83 7.30 -7.89
C ILE A 113 4.53 7.97 -8.34
N ILE A 114 3.47 7.19 -8.44
CA ILE A 114 2.18 7.62 -8.97
C ILE A 114 1.14 7.67 -7.84
N LEU A 115 0.62 8.87 -7.58
CA LEU A 115 -0.43 9.11 -6.60
C LEU A 115 -1.78 9.11 -7.31
N THR A 116 -2.69 8.24 -6.89
CA THR A 116 -3.99 8.07 -7.56
C THR A 116 -5.10 8.94 -7.00
N ASN A 117 -4.84 9.72 -5.97
CA ASN A 117 -5.81 10.63 -5.34
C ASN A 117 -7.10 9.95 -4.88
N SER A 118 -7.01 8.74 -4.33
CA SER A 118 -8.18 7.98 -3.87
C SER A 118 -9.08 8.77 -2.93
N TYR A 119 -10.39 8.50 -2.99
CA TYR A 119 -11.44 9.21 -2.24
C TYR A 119 -11.60 10.70 -2.59
N THR A 120 -11.14 11.13 -3.76
CA THR A 120 -11.34 12.49 -4.30
C THR A 120 -12.04 12.44 -5.65
N ASN A 121 -12.47 13.60 -6.17
CA ASN A 121 -13.01 13.73 -7.53
C ASN A 121 -11.93 13.63 -8.63
N ARG A 122 -10.67 13.43 -8.24
CA ARG A 122 -9.52 13.25 -9.15
C ARG A 122 -8.97 11.84 -9.07
N GLU A 123 -9.71 10.93 -8.44
CA GLU A 123 -9.27 9.55 -8.28
C GLU A 123 -9.05 8.87 -9.64
N ILE A 124 -7.92 8.17 -9.76
CA ILE A 124 -7.58 7.33 -10.91
C ILE A 124 -7.50 5.89 -10.42
N CYS A 125 -8.08 4.97 -11.17
CA CYS A 125 -8.00 3.55 -10.84
C CYS A 125 -6.57 3.04 -10.99
N LYS A 126 -6.04 2.36 -9.97
CA LYS A 126 -4.69 1.78 -10.02
C LYS A 126 -4.52 0.82 -11.20
N ILE A 127 -5.55 0.04 -11.52
CA ILE A 127 -5.50 -0.95 -12.60
C ILE A 127 -5.48 -0.31 -13.98
N ASP A 128 -6.12 0.84 -14.17
CA ASP A 128 -6.00 1.60 -15.42
C ASP A 128 -4.55 2.03 -15.66
N ILE A 129 -3.85 2.46 -14.58
CA ILE A 129 -2.43 2.80 -14.65
C ILE A 129 -1.59 1.56 -14.97
N CYS A 130 -1.86 0.43 -14.30
CA CYS A 130 -1.18 -0.84 -14.58
C CYS A 130 -1.33 -1.23 -16.05
N THR A 131 -2.53 -1.14 -16.59
CA THR A 131 -2.81 -1.44 -18.01
C THR A 131 -2.06 -0.49 -18.95
N CYS A 132 -2.10 0.82 -18.68
CA CYS A 132 -1.39 1.82 -19.51
C CYS A 132 0.13 1.63 -19.52
N LEU A 133 0.71 1.20 -18.41
CA LEU A 133 2.15 1.00 -18.26
C LEU A 133 2.61 -0.44 -18.55
N ASN A 134 1.69 -1.32 -18.97
CA ASN A 134 1.92 -2.75 -19.17
C ASN A 134 2.55 -3.42 -17.93
N ILE A 135 2.01 -3.11 -16.75
CA ILE A 135 2.41 -3.72 -15.48
C ILE A 135 1.69 -5.06 -15.35
N GLY A 136 2.47 -6.13 -15.20
CA GLY A 136 1.95 -7.49 -15.10
C GLY A 136 1.65 -7.96 -13.68
N THR A 137 2.15 -7.25 -12.66
CA THR A 137 1.96 -7.64 -11.25
C THR A 137 1.73 -6.41 -10.38
N ILE A 138 0.75 -6.48 -9.48
CA ILE A 138 0.51 -5.46 -8.45
C ILE A 138 0.53 -6.09 -7.05
N ILE A 139 1.24 -5.46 -6.11
CA ILE A 139 1.24 -5.82 -4.68
C ILE A 139 0.42 -4.76 -3.94
N ASP A 140 -0.71 -5.15 -3.35
CA ASP A 140 -1.69 -4.22 -2.77
C ASP A 140 -2.44 -4.91 -1.61
N ASP A 141 -2.82 -4.17 -0.57
CA ASP A 141 -3.61 -4.67 0.56
C ASP A 141 -5.13 -4.55 0.34
N ASN A 142 -5.54 -3.90 -0.73
CA ASN A 142 -6.94 -3.58 -0.97
C ASN A 142 -7.65 -4.68 -1.79
N ASP A 143 -8.64 -5.32 -1.16
CA ASP A 143 -9.50 -6.36 -1.78
C ASP A 143 -10.05 -5.94 -3.15
N MET A 144 -10.47 -4.67 -3.27
CA MET A 144 -11.10 -4.17 -4.50
C MET A 144 -10.08 -4.02 -5.63
N THR A 145 -8.88 -3.49 -5.33
CA THR A 145 -7.77 -3.39 -6.27
C THR A 145 -7.38 -4.78 -6.77
N CYS A 146 -7.15 -5.72 -5.85
CA CYS A 146 -6.77 -7.09 -6.20
C CYS A 146 -7.87 -7.81 -6.99
N GLY A 147 -9.14 -7.65 -6.61
CA GLY A 147 -10.26 -8.28 -7.31
C GLY A 147 -10.56 -7.70 -8.69
N ILE A 148 -10.14 -6.45 -8.96
CA ILE A 148 -10.20 -5.85 -10.29
C ILE A 148 -9.01 -6.32 -11.12
N ALA A 149 -7.81 -6.35 -10.56
CA ALA A 149 -6.56 -6.70 -11.24
C ALA A 149 -6.67 -8.03 -11.99
N ASP A 150 -7.20 -9.06 -11.34
CA ASP A 150 -7.41 -10.40 -11.88
C ASP A 150 -8.26 -10.42 -13.19
N ARG A 151 -9.06 -9.39 -13.43
CA ARG A 151 -9.91 -9.26 -14.64
C ARG A 151 -9.23 -8.55 -15.81
N TYR A 152 -8.04 -7.99 -15.61
CA TYR A 152 -7.34 -7.12 -16.55
C TYR A 152 -5.91 -7.58 -16.85
N ASP A 153 -5.65 -8.89 -16.76
CA ASP A 153 -4.34 -9.50 -16.99
C ASP A 153 -3.21 -8.93 -16.10
N VAL A 154 -3.58 -8.39 -14.93
CA VAL A 154 -2.66 -7.92 -13.91
C VAL A 154 -2.72 -8.91 -12.73
N THR A 155 -1.65 -9.66 -12.51
CA THR A 155 -1.58 -10.62 -11.41
C THR A 155 -1.52 -9.90 -10.06
N PRO A 156 -2.54 -10.02 -9.19
CA PRO A 156 -2.49 -9.44 -7.87
C PRO A 156 -1.68 -10.29 -6.90
N VAL A 157 -0.88 -9.65 -6.07
CA VAL A 157 -0.34 -10.22 -4.83
C VAL A 157 -1.02 -9.49 -3.68
N HIS A 158 -2.01 -10.14 -3.09
CA HIS A 158 -2.86 -9.53 -2.08
C HIS A 158 -2.18 -9.57 -0.71
N PHE A 159 -1.67 -8.44 -0.27
CA PHE A 159 -0.87 -8.30 0.95
C PHE A 159 -1.79 -8.13 2.17
N CYS A 160 -2.06 -9.22 2.91
CA CYS A 160 -3.06 -9.26 3.98
C CYS A 160 -2.48 -9.12 5.39
N GLY A 161 -1.19 -8.92 5.52
CA GLY A 161 -0.52 -8.81 6.79
C GLY A 161 0.98 -8.94 6.66
N TYR A 162 1.66 -8.93 7.79
CA TYR A 162 3.10 -9.06 7.88
C TYR A 162 3.46 -10.02 9.03
N ASP A 163 4.72 -10.44 9.08
CA ASP A 163 5.21 -11.37 10.10
C ASP A 163 4.39 -12.69 10.16
N GLY A 164 3.93 -13.18 8.99
CA GLY A 164 3.16 -14.42 8.88
C GLY A 164 1.76 -14.38 9.51
N LYS A 165 1.21 -13.19 9.79
CA LYS A 165 -0.11 -13.03 10.41
C LYS A 165 -1.05 -12.20 9.56
N HIS A 166 -2.30 -12.63 9.49
CA HIS A 166 -3.37 -11.83 8.89
C HIS A 166 -3.67 -10.63 9.80
N GLU A 167 -3.05 -9.48 9.50
CA GLU A 167 -3.13 -8.27 10.31
C GLU A 167 -4.21 -7.29 9.86
N TYR A 168 -4.66 -7.38 8.60
CA TYR A 168 -5.57 -6.41 8.01
C TYR A 168 -7.01 -6.93 7.96
N PRO A 169 -7.91 -6.41 8.82
CA PRO A 169 -9.31 -6.89 8.88
C PRO A 169 -10.14 -6.57 7.65
N TRP A 170 -9.71 -5.61 6.83
CA TRP A 170 -10.34 -5.26 5.55
C TRP A 170 -9.94 -6.19 4.40
N CYS A 171 -8.90 -7.03 4.58
CA CYS A 171 -8.50 -8.01 3.59
C CYS A 171 -9.27 -9.31 3.77
N ARG A 172 -9.79 -9.86 2.69
CA ARG A 172 -10.30 -11.23 2.64
C ARG A 172 -9.14 -12.16 2.32
N TYR A 173 -8.73 -12.92 3.30
CA TYR A 173 -7.69 -13.91 3.09
C TYR A 173 -8.17 -15.01 2.13
N GLY A 174 -7.38 -15.30 1.10
CA GLY A 174 -7.67 -16.28 0.06
C GLY A 174 -6.38 -16.76 -0.65
N ASP A 175 -6.54 -17.48 -1.75
CA ASP A 175 -5.42 -18.12 -2.48
C ASP A 175 -4.38 -17.12 -3.02
N LEU A 176 -4.78 -15.88 -3.28
CA LEU A 176 -3.90 -14.81 -3.75
C LEU A 176 -3.23 -14.03 -2.61
N SER A 177 -3.59 -14.32 -1.36
CA SER A 177 -3.11 -13.60 -0.19
C SER A 177 -1.73 -14.05 0.24
N VAL A 178 -0.94 -13.08 0.74
CA VAL A 178 0.35 -13.29 1.39
C VAL A 178 0.35 -12.59 2.75
N LEU A 179 1.12 -13.13 3.69
CA LEU A 179 1.20 -12.63 5.06
C LEU A 179 2.61 -12.13 5.42
N SER A 180 3.49 -12.07 4.43
CA SER A 180 4.86 -11.59 4.61
C SER A 180 5.50 -11.22 3.28
N TRP A 181 6.56 -10.42 3.33
CA TRP A 181 7.35 -10.08 2.16
C TRP A 181 8.09 -11.27 1.54
N PRO A 182 8.67 -12.23 2.30
CA PRO A 182 9.20 -13.46 1.73
C PRO A 182 8.18 -14.23 0.88
N GLU A 183 6.94 -14.42 1.37
CA GLU A 183 5.87 -15.06 0.62
C GLU A 183 5.51 -14.31 -0.67
N ALA A 184 5.45 -12.96 -0.62
CA ALA A 184 5.18 -12.13 -1.79
C ALA A 184 6.28 -12.32 -2.86
N VAL A 185 7.54 -12.30 -2.45
CA VAL A 185 8.68 -12.54 -3.35
C VAL A 185 8.63 -13.92 -3.97
N ASP A 186 8.43 -14.97 -3.16
CA ASP A 186 8.38 -16.35 -3.64
C ASP A 186 7.25 -16.54 -4.66
N ARG A 187 6.08 -15.96 -4.41
CA ARG A 187 4.95 -15.98 -5.34
C ARG A 187 5.28 -15.33 -6.68
N ILE A 188 5.89 -14.14 -6.67
CA ILE A 188 6.23 -13.40 -7.89
C ILE A 188 7.34 -14.10 -8.70
N ILE A 189 8.30 -14.70 -8.01
CA ILE A 189 9.44 -15.36 -8.69
C ILE A 189 9.06 -16.72 -9.25
N SER A 190 8.07 -17.41 -8.65
CA SER A 190 7.61 -18.74 -9.07
C SER A 190 6.54 -18.69 -10.17
N SER A 191 6.02 -17.50 -10.51
CA SER A 191 5.03 -17.26 -11.58
C SER A 191 5.74 -16.99 -12.92
#